data_9350db16db950635c852936b19b57c66
#
_entry.id   9350db16db950635c852936b19b57c66
#
_cell.length_a   1.000
_cell.length_b   1.000
_cell.length_c   1.000
_cell.angle_alpha   90.00
_cell.angle_beta   90.00
_cell.angle_gamma   90.00
#
_symmetry.space_group_name_H-M   'P 1'
#
loop_
_entity.id
_entity.type
_entity.pdbx_description
1 polymer ?
#
loop_
_entity_poly.entity_id
_entity_poly.type
_entity_poly.pdbx_seq_one_letter_code
_entity_poly.pdbx_strand_id
1 'polypeptide(L)'
;QITQEIQRISVNLGNEVAVAQARVATLQASLRTATGDLSQNSSASVRLRELEREAAASREAYESYLQRYQQIADQDQLNTSDAHLLAYASQPGSPASPKLRVSLALALAAGMLLGLIAGVIAEILDQSVKNADDLETKVGYPAIASIPAISKRMMRQMPPAERHPSGYLVGRPMSAFTEALRVLRTVIVYSRLDFSVKVVAVTSALPDEGKTTISMCLARVAAMSGQRVVVVDCDLRKQSINDVLDVETDVGILQVLAGEAPWRSAIMRDPNSDAHVLPVATSGFTPRDVFGSEAMSRLVSELRGHYDLVILDCAPILAVAETRILVKHADTTVIVARAGRSAIGAVRTAVQQTEGAG
;
A
#
# COMPACT_ATOMS: atom_id res chain seq x y z
N GLN A 1 23.44 23.31 -53.59
CA GLN A 1 23.25 21.91 -54.05
C GLN A 1 23.03 20.98 -52.86
N ILE A 2 23.92 20.97 -51.86
CA ILE A 2 23.84 20.05 -50.71
C ILE A 2 22.53 20.22 -49.89
N THR A 3 22.08 21.46 -49.72
CA THR A 3 20.85 21.74 -48.96
C THR A 3 19.58 21.28 -49.70
N GLN A 4 19.59 21.31 -51.00
CA GLN A 4 18.48 20.80 -51.83
C GLN A 4 18.42 19.27 -51.83
N GLU A 5 19.58 18.63 -51.85
CA GLU A 5 19.68 17.16 -51.78
C GLU A 5 19.20 16.63 -50.42
N ILE A 6 19.59 17.28 -49.31
CA ILE A 6 19.12 16.96 -47.98
C ILE A 6 17.59 17.11 -47.86
N GLN A 7 17.04 18.17 -48.45
CA GLN A 7 15.61 18.41 -48.43
C GLN A 7 14.84 17.35 -49.25
N ARG A 8 15.42 16.89 -50.35
CA ARG A 8 14.85 15.84 -51.18
C ARG A 8 14.87 14.47 -50.50
N ILE A 9 15.97 14.16 -49.82
CA ILE A 9 16.10 12.93 -49.04
C ILE A 9 15.13 12.94 -47.84
N SER A 10 15.01 14.07 -47.16
CA SER A 10 14.08 14.23 -46.04
C SER A 10 12.61 14.03 -46.46
N VAL A 11 12.22 14.60 -47.62
CA VAL A 11 10.87 14.43 -48.17
C VAL A 11 10.61 12.97 -48.59
N ASN A 12 11.60 12.34 -49.23
CA ASN A 12 11.48 10.93 -49.62
C ASN A 12 11.38 10.00 -48.42
N LEU A 13 12.22 10.21 -47.38
CA LEU A 13 12.13 9.45 -46.15
C LEU A 13 10.77 9.67 -45.46
N GLY A 14 10.28 10.90 -45.43
CA GLY A 14 8.95 11.23 -44.90
C GLY A 14 7.83 10.46 -45.61
N ASN A 15 7.92 10.38 -46.94
CA ASN A 15 6.95 9.64 -47.76
C ASN A 15 7.06 8.12 -47.50
N GLU A 16 8.27 7.56 -47.39
CA GLU A 16 8.46 6.14 -47.07
C GLU A 16 7.92 5.78 -45.70
N VAL A 17 8.16 6.64 -44.70
CA VAL A 17 7.60 6.46 -43.37
C VAL A 17 6.07 6.52 -43.38
N ALA A 18 5.49 7.47 -44.10
CA ALA A 18 4.03 7.58 -44.25
C ALA A 18 3.42 6.34 -44.92
N VAL A 19 4.06 5.83 -45.99
CA VAL A 19 3.64 4.60 -46.67
C VAL A 19 3.79 3.36 -45.75
N ALA A 20 4.88 3.29 -45.02
CA ALA A 20 5.07 2.21 -44.05
C ALA A 20 4.02 2.24 -42.91
N GLN A 21 3.71 3.43 -42.37
CA GLN A 21 2.67 3.62 -41.38
C GLN A 21 1.28 3.25 -41.91
N ALA A 22 0.95 3.65 -43.14
CA ALA A 22 -0.30 3.25 -43.79
C ALA A 22 -0.39 1.73 -43.98
N ARG A 23 0.72 1.07 -44.36
CA ARG A 23 0.77 -0.40 -44.41
C ARG A 23 0.56 -1.06 -43.07
N VAL A 24 1.21 -0.57 -42.04
CA VAL A 24 1.03 -1.09 -40.67
C VAL A 24 -0.42 -0.93 -40.21
N ALA A 25 -1.03 0.24 -40.47
CA ALA A 25 -2.44 0.46 -40.11
C ALA A 25 -3.39 -0.50 -40.87
N THR A 26 -3.13 -0.72 -42.19
CA THR A 26 -3.94 -1.65 -42.99
C THR A 26 -3.76 -3.09 -42.54
N LEU A 27 -2.53 -3.51 -42.21
CA LEU A 27 -2.25 -4.84 -41.68
C LEU A 27 -2.89 -5.04 -40.30
N GLN A 28 -2.85 -4.04 -39.42
CA GLN A 28 -3.51 -4.08 -38.13
C GLN A 28 -5.04 -4.15 -38.23
N ALA A 29 -5.63 -3.42 -39.21
CA ALA A 29 -7.07 -3.51 -39.48
C ALA A 29 -7.43 -4.90 -40.00
N SER A 30 -6.68 -5.45 -40.96
CA SER A 30 -6.90 -6.80 -41.49
C SER A 30 -6.73 -7.88 -40.39
N LEU A 31 -5.77 -7.71 -39.53
CA LEU A 31 -5.54 -8.64 -38.40
C LEU A 31 -6.68 -8.59 -37.40
N ARG A 32 -7.24 -7.39 -37.10
CA ARG A 32 -8.41 -7.25 -36.24
C ARG A 32 -9.66 -7.88 -36.87
N THR A 33 -9.85 -7.70 -38.14
CA THR A 33 -10.99 -8.34 -38.86
C THR A 33 -10.82 -9.86 -38.85
N ALA A 34 -9.65 -10.37 -39.24
CA ALA A 34 -9.38 -11.81 -39.23
C ALA A 34 -9.49 -12.45 -37.83
N THR A 35 -9.01 -11.75 -36.79
CA THR A 35 -9.17 -12.26 -35.39
C THR A 35 -10.62 -12.19 -34.93
N GLY A 36 -11.38 -11.18 -35.37
CA GLY A 36 -12.83 -11.08 -35.14
C GLY A 36 -13.60 -12.24 -35.79
N ASP A 37 -13.31 -12.49 -37.06
CA ASP A 37 -13.94 -13.59 -37.81
C ASP A 37 -13.54 -14.96 -37.25
N LEU A 38 -12.30 -15.13 -36.80
CA LEU A 38 -11.83 -16.34 -36.16
C LEU A 38 -12.52 -16.59 -34.81
N SER A 39 -12.73 -15.53 -34.04
CA SER A 39 -13.46 -15.60 -32.76
C SER A 39 -14.94 -15.94 -32.98
N GLN A 40 -15.60 -15.32 -33.99
CA GLN A 40 -16.98 -15.64 -34.34
C GLN A 40 -17.12 -17.07 -34.86
N ASN A 41 -16.22 -17.51 -35.75
CA ASN A 41 -16.22 -18.90 -36.25
C ASN A 41 -15.92 -19.92 -35.16
N SER A 42 -15.01 -19.58 -34.22
CA SER A 42 -14.74 -20.42 -33.05
C SER A 42 -15.98 -20.57 -32.17
N SER A 43 -16.64 -19.46 -31.84
CA SER A 43 -17.86 -19.50 -31.02
C SER A 43 -19.02 -20.19 -31.73
N ALA A 44 -19.18 -20.01 -33.05
CA ALA A 44 -20.15 -20.72 -33.83
C ALA A 44 -19.89 -22.25 -33.89
N SER A 45 -18.60 -22.64 -34.02
CA SER A 45 -18.21 -24.05 -34.02
C SER A 45 -18.36 -24.72 -32.65
N VAL A 46 -18.15 -23.98 -31.57
CA VAL A 46 -18.44 -24.47 -30.20
C VAL A 46 -19.94 -24.69 -30.02
N ARG A 47 -20.75 -23.72 -30.48
CA ARG A 47 -22.21 -23.84 -30.39
C ARG A 47 -22.76 -24.93 -31.27
N LEU A 48 -22.20 -25.14 -32.46
CA LEU A 48 -22.54 -26.27 -33.31
C LEU A 48 -22.27 -27.59 -32.63
N ARG A 49 -21.08 -27.77 -32.04
CA ARG A 49 -20.74 -29.01 -31.30
C ARG A 49 -21.61 -29.24 -30.06
N GLU A 50 -22.03 -28.17 -29.41
CA GLU A 50 -22.95 -28.23 -28.28
C GLU A 50 -24.31 -28.72 -28.73
N LEU A 51 -24.85 -28.14 -29.82
CA LEU A 51 -26.13 -28.58 -30.41
C LEU A 51 -26.07 -30.01 -31.00
N GLU A 52 -24.92 -30.37 -31.59
CA GLU A 52 -24.73 -31.76 -32.06
C GLU A 52 -24.68 -32.75 -30.90
N ARG A 53 -24.03 -32.37 -29.76
CA ARG A 53 -24.06 -33.21 -28.55
C ARG A 53 -25.44 -33.31 -27.94
N GLU A 54 -26.18 -32.22 -27.89
CA GLU A 54 -27.54 -32.19 -27.37
C GLU A 54 -28.49 -33.04 -28.27
N ALA A 55 -28.34 -32.90 -29.59
CA ALA A 55 -29.09 -33.71 -30.55
C ALA A 55 -28.73 -35.22 -30.48
N ALA A 56 -27.42 -35.52 -30.29
CA ALA A 56 -26.98 -36.91 -30.12
C ALA A 56 -27.52 -37.51 -28.82
N ALA A 57 -27.40 -36.77 -27.71
CA ALA A 57 -27.93 -37.21 -26.41
C ALA A 57 -29.47 -37.41 -26.43
N SER A 58 -30.17 -36.48 -27.08
CA SER A 58 -31.63 -36.60 -27.26
C SER A 58 -32.01 -37.81 -28.11
N ARG A 59 -31.22 -38.09 -29.16
CA ARG A 59 -31.43 -39.23 -30.01
C ARG A 59 -31.18 -40.56 -29.26
N GLU A 60 -30.07 -40.63 -28.51
CA GLU A 60 -29.73 -41.80 -27.70
C GLU A 60 -30.77 -42.04 -26.60
N ALA A 61 -31.24 -40.99 -25.94
CA ALA A 61 -32.33 -41.04 -24.98
C ALA A 61 -33.63 -41.58 -25.65
N TYR A 62 -33.97 -41.03 -26.81
CA TYR A 62 -35.17 -41.45 -27.56
C TYR A 62 -35.06 -42.92 -27.96
N GLU A 63 -33.95 -43.37 -28.50
CA GLU A 63 -33.71 -44.77 -28.87
C GLU A 63 -33.77 -45.69 -27.63
N SER A 64 -33.22 -45.28 -26.50
CA SER A 64 -33.32 -46.04 -25.26
C SER A 64 -34.73 -46.12 -24.72
N TYR A 65 -35.50 -45.02 -24.83
CA TYR A 65 -36.93 -45.04 -24.48
C TYR A 65 -37.77 -45.93 -25.41
N LEU A 66 -37.45 -45.90 -26.71
CA LEU A 66 -38.14 -46.73 -27.70
C LEU A 66 -37.85 -48.21 -27.46
N GLN A 67 -36.61 -48.58 -27.19
CA GLN A 67 -36.24 -49.95 -26.83
C GLN A 67 -36.93 -50.41 -25.54
N ARG A 68 -36.95 -49.54 -24.50
CA ARG A 68 -37.69 -49.85 -23.27
C ARG A 68 -39.16 -49.96 -23.49
N TYR A 69 -39.73 -49.09 -24.32
CA TYR A 69 -41.21 -49.19 -24.65
C TYR A 69 -41.50 -50.45 -25.35
N GLN A 70 -40.69 -50.90 -26.33
CA GLN A 70 -40.83 -52.17 -26.99
C GLN A 70 -40.72 -53.36 -26.02
N GLN A 71 -39.70 -53.32 -25.15
CA GLN A 71 -39.56 -54.36 -24.11
C GLN A 71 -40.73 -54.42 -23.14
N ILE A 72 -41.28 -53.28 -22.76
CA ILE A 72 -42.48 -53.25 -21.89
C ILE A 72 -43.71 -53.73 -22.64
N ALA A 73 -43.88 -53.32 -23.91
CA ALA A 73 -45.02 -53.78 -24.74
C ALA A 73 -44.97 -55.28 -25.00
N ASP A 74 -43.78 -55.84 -25.23
CA ASP A 74 -43.63 -57.31 -25.38
C ASP A 74 -43.82 -58.05 -24.04
N GLN A 75 -43.46 -57.43 -22.90
CA GLN A 75 -43.70 -57.99 -21.57
C GLN A 75 -45.17 -57.92 -21.14
N ASP A 76 -45.85 -56.86 -21.55
CA ASP A 76 -47.29 -56.70 -21.21
C ASP A 76 -48.20 -57.77 -21.89
N GLN A 77 -47.73 -58.32 -23.05
CA GLN A 77 -48.44 -59.46 -23.70
C GLN A 77 -48.25 -60.77 -22.96
N LEU A 78 -47.24 -60.85 -22.04
CA LEU A 78 -46.96 -62.07 -21.26
C LEU A 78 -47.44 -62.00 -19.81
N ASN A 79 -47.88 -60.81 -19.36
CA ASN A 79 -48.27 -60.62 -17.97
C ASN A 79 -49.75 -60.78 -17.74
N THR A 80 -50.18 -61.98 -17.48
CA THR A 80 -51.29 -62.19 -16.60
C THR A 80 -50.98 -61.63 -15.23
N SER A 81 -51.79 -60.66 -14.87
CA SER A 81 -51.65 -59.89 -13.64
C SER A 81 -51.55 -60.76 -12.40
N ASP A 82 -50.30 -61.06 -11.95
CA ASP A 82 -50.04 -61.51 -10.61
C ASP A 82 -49.50 -60.33 -9.77
N ALA A 83 -50.41 -59.41 -9.52
CA ALA A 83 -50.15 -58.35 -8.55
C ALA A 83 -50.21 -58.96 -7.14
N HIS A 84 -49.08 -59.52 -6.72
CA HIS A 84 -48.90 -59.90 -5.31
C HIS A 84 -48.54 -58.68 -4.50
N LEU A 85 -49.43 -58.31 -3.61
CA LEU A 85 -49.15 -57.29 -2.62
C LEU A 85 -48.12 -57.87 -1.62
N LEU A 86 -46.80 -57.60 -1.85
CA LEU A 86 -45.69 -58.11 -1.03
C LEU A 86 -45.59 -57.47 0.33
N ALA A 87 -45.96 -56.20 0.43
CA ALA A 87 -46.05 -55.46 1.71
C ALA A 87 -46.77 -54.13 1.54
N TYR A 88 -47.45 -53.69 2.58
CA TYR A 88 -47.96 -52.32 2.60
C TYR A 88 -46.77 -51.37 2.73
N ALA A 89 -46.76 -50.26 1.96
CA ALA A 89 -45.76 -49.22 2.09
C ALA A 89 -45.78 -48.65 3.52
N SER A 90 -44.73 -48.88 4.29
CA SER A 90 -44.57 -48.23 5.58
C SER A 90 -44.12 -46.79 5.34
N GLN A 91 -44.72 -45.86 6.09
CA GLN A 91 -44.33 -44.46 6.04
C GLN A 91 -42.88 -44.34 6.53
N PRO A 92 -41.95 -43.80 5.72
CA PRO A 92 -40.57 -43.71 6.16
C PRO A 92 -40.46 -42.78 7.38
N GLY A 93 -39.92 -43.30 8.49
CA GLY A 93 -39.80 -42.58 9.77
C GLY A 93 -38.80 -41.40 9.74
N SER A 94 -38.09 -41.23 8.63
CA SER A 94 -37.19 -40.11 8.42
C SER A 94 -37.02 -39.77 6.95
N PRO A 95 -36.79 -38.51 6.56
CA PRO A 95 -36.60 -38.15 5.17
C PRO A 95 -35.37 -38.86 4.59
N ALA A 96 -35.51 -39.49 3.43
CA ALA A 96 -34.45 -40.20 2.73
C ALA A 96 -33.39 -39.22 2.15
N SER A 97 -33.81 -37.98 1.85
CA SER A 97 -32.99 -36.90 1.32
C SER A 97 -33.62 -35.54 1.72
N PRO A 98 -32.80 -34.49 2.03
CA PRO A 98 -31.33 -34.51 2.20
C PRO A 98 -30.92 -35.13 3.55
N LYS A 99 -29.81 -35.85 3.56
CA LYS A 99 -29.19 -36.34 4.82
C LYS A 99 -28.47 -35.15 5.49
N LEU A 100 -29.21 -34.42 6.33
CA LEU A 100 -28.77 -33.13 6.91
C LEU A 100 -27.38 -33.20 7.53
N ARG A 101 -27.07 -34.28 8.26
CA ARG A 101 -25.76 -34.48 8.89
C ARG A 101 -24.64 -34.61 7.87
N VAL A 102 -24.85 -35.33 6.79
CA VAL A 102 -23.84 -35.51 5.74
C VAL A 102 -23.67 -34.23 4.92
N SER A 103 -24.78 -33.57 4.58
CA SER A 103 -24.73 -32.28 3.87
C SER A 103 -24.04 -31.19 4.69
N LEU A 104 -24.29 -31.16 6.01
CA LEU A 104 -23.61 -30.21 6.93
C LEU A 104 -22.11 -30.51 7.04
N ALA A 105 -21.73 -31.79 7.18
CA ALA A 105 -20.33 -32.20 7.22
C ALA A 105 -19.60 -31.87 5.91
N LEU A 106 -20.23 -32.10 4.77
CA LEU A 106 -19.67 -31.77 3.46
C LEU A 106 -19.54 -30.25 3.26
N ALA A 107 -20.57 -29.48 3.65
CA ALA A 107 -20.53 -28.03 3.58
C ALA A 107 -19.43 -27.45 4.47
N LEU A 108 -19.25 -28.01 5.67
CA LEU A 108 -18.20 -27.60 6.61
C LEU A 108 -16.79 -27.93 6.07
N ALA A 109 -16.62 -29.14 5.52
CA ALA A 109 -15.36 -29.54 4.88
C ALA A 109 -15.02 -28.68 3.65
N ALA A 110 -16.00 -28.44 2.79
CA ALA A 110 -15.84 -27.58 1.61
C ALA A 110 -15.54 -26.13 2.01
N GLY A 111 -16.26 -25.60 3.01
CA GLY A 111 -16.02 -24.26 3.54
C GLY A 111 -14.62 -24.09 4.15
N MET A 112 -14.15 -25.11 4.88
CA MET A 112 -12.81 -25.12 5.45
C MET A 112 -11.72 -25.16 4.36
N LEU A 113 -11.92 -26.00 3.33
CA LEU A 113 -11.00 -26.07 2.18
C LEU A 113 -10.94 -24.75 1.40
N LEU A 114 -12.10 -24.19 1.08
CA LEU A 114 -12.19 -22.91 0.38
C LEU A 114 -11.60 -21.76 1.21
N GLY A 115 -11.83 -21.75 2.53
CA GLY A 115 -11.24 -20.78 3.45
C GLY A 115 -9.72 -20.88 3.49
N LEU A 116 -9.19 -22.09 3.51
CA LEU A 116 -7.74 -22.32 3.49
C LEU A 116 -7.12 -21.86 2.16
N ILE A 117 -7.75 -22.19 1.04
CA ILE A 117 -7.30 -21.74 -0.28
C ILE A 117 -7.33 -20.21 -0.37
N ALA A 118 -8.43 -19.59 0.06
CA ALA A 118 -8.56 -18.14 0.07
C ALA A 118 -7.51 -17.47 0.97
N GLY A 119 -7.21 -18.06 2.14
CA GLY A 119 -6.16 -17.59 3.03
C GLY A 119 -4.77 -17.65 2.39
N VAL A 120 -4.43 -18.76 1.74
CA VAL A 120 -3.16 -18.90 1.03
C VAL A 120 -3.04 -17.91 -0.13
N ILE A 121 -4.12 -17.72 -0.89
CA ILE A 121 -4.14 -16.73 -1.99
C ILE A 121 -3.96 -15.31 -1.43
N ALA A 122 -4.64 -14.96 -0.36
CA ALA A 122 -4.51 -13.67 0.29
C ALA A 122 -3.07 -13.44 0.79
N GLU A 123 -2.43 -14.46 1.36
CA GLU A 123 -1.04 -14.41 1.84
C GLU A 123 -0.04 -14.21 0.70
N ILE A 124 -0.23 -14.90 -0.45
CA ILE A 124 0.63 -14.75 -1.64
C ILE A 124 0.47 -13.36 -2.29
N LEU A 125 -0.74 -12.81 -2.26
CA LEU A 125 -1.04 -11.48 -2.80
C LEU A 125 -0.61 -10.34 -1.87
N ASP A 126 -0.37 -10.63 -0.59
CA ASP A 126 0.08 -9.63 0.37
C ASP A 126 1.55 -9.25 0.14
N GLN A 127 1.74 -8.11 -0.49
CA GLN A 127 3.06 -7.50 -0.77
C GLN A 127 3.50 -6.53 0.33
N SER A 128 2.92 -6.58 1.51
CA SER A 128 3.30 -5.68 2.60
C SER A 128 4.63 -6.11 3.24
N VAL A 129 5.34 -5.13 3.80
CA VAL A 129 6.51 -5.37 4.66
C VAL A 129 6.03 -6.08 5.93
N LYS A 130 6.48 -7.30 6.19
CA LYS A 130 6.12 -8.06 7.39
C LYS A 130 7.21 -7.97 8.45
N ASN A 131 8.46 -8.12 8.05
CA ASN A 131 9.62 -8.18 8.92
C ASN A 131 10.72 -7.23 8.45
N ALA A 132 11.70 -6.99 9.32
CA ALA A 132 12.90 -6.22 9.00
C ALA A 132 13.68 -6.83 7.82
N ASP A 133 13.76 -8.17 7.77
CA ASP A 133 14.45 -8.92 6.71
C ASP A 133 13.82 -8.71 5.32
N ASP A 134 12.53 -8.42 5.25
CA ASP A 134 11.86 -8.07 3.99
C ASP A 134 12.43 -6.79 3.36
N LEU A 135 12.85 -5.83 4.19
CA LEU A 135 13.46 -4.59 3.69
C LEU A 135 14.83 -4.85 3.11
N GLU A 136 15.65 -5.64 3.77
CA GLU A 136 16.98 -6.00 3.26
C GLU A 136 16.91 -6.84 1.99
N THR A 137 16.09 -7.90 2.00
CA THR A 137 16.03 -8.84 0.88
C THR A 137 15.25 -8.32 -0.33
N LYS A 138 14.17 -7.57 -0.10
CA LYS A 138 13.24 -7.14 -1.17
C LYS A 138 13.41 -5.69 -1.57
N VAL A 139 13.86 -4.82 -0.67
CA VAL A 139 14.11 -3.40 -0.97
C VAL A 139 15.59 -3.15 -1.22
N GLY A 140 16.49 -3.92 -0.61
CA GLY A 140 17.94 -3.78 -0.72
C GLY A 140 18.55 -2.88 0.35
N TYR A 141 17.79 -2.51 1.38
CA TYR A 141 18.22 -1.66 2.48
C TYR A 141 17.89 -2.32 3.81
N PRO A 142 18.85 -2.42 4.75
CA PRO A 142 18.60 -3.00 6.06
C PRO A 142 17.70 -2.08 6.89
N ALA A 143 16.83 -2.68 7.70
CA ALA A 143 16.08 -1.95 8.69
C ALA A 143 17.02 -1.47 9.81
N ILE A 144 17.09 -0.16 10.01
CA ILE A 144 17.93 0.45 11.04
C ILE A 144 17.42 0.11 12.45
N ALA A 145 16.12 0.12 12.63
CA ALA A 145 15.45 -0.24 13.89
C ALA A 145 14.07 -0.80 13.62
N SER A 146 13.68 -1.79 14.42
CA SER A 146 12.31 -2.31 14.47
C SER A 146 11.64 -1.81 15.73
N ILE A 147 10.61 -0.96 15.58
CA ILE A 147 9.92 -0.31 16.68
C ILE A 147 8.62 -1.07 16.97
N PRO A 148 8.49 -1.69 18.16
CA PRO A 148 7.31 -2.48 18.48
C PRO A 148 6.06 -1.61 18.59
N ALA A 149 4.95 -2.07 18.03
CA ALA A 149 3.68 -1.36 18.11
C ALA A 149 3.10 -1.44 19.52
N ILE A 150 2.64 -0.32 20.05
CA ILE A 150 1.92 -0.27 21.32
C ILE A 150 0.46 -0.66 21.07
N SER A 151 -0.04 -1.65 21.82
CA SER A 151 -1.42 -2.11 21.70
C SER A 151 -2.42 -0.99 21.99
N LYS A 152 -3.40 -0.80 21.08
CA LYS A 152 -4.49 0.18 21.26
C LYS A 152 -5.26 -0.03 22.59
N ARG A 153 -5.39 -1.30 23.03
CA ARG A 153 -6.04 -1.62 24.30
C ARG A 153 -5.24 -1.09 25.49
N MET A 154 -3.92 -1.26 25.44
CA MET A 154 -3.00 -0.74 26.46
C MET A 154 -3.05 0.80 26.50
N MET A 155 -2.99 1.47 25.34
CA MET A 155 -3.03 2.94 25.26
C MET A 155 -4.34 3.54 25.80
N ARG A 156 -5.50 2.88 25.58
CA ARG A 156 -6.79 3.34 26.11
C ARG A 156 -6.88 3.29 27.66
N GLN A 157 -6.10 2.43 28.28
CA GLN A 157 -6.07 2.27 29.76
C GLN A 157 -5.10 3.24 30.45
N MET A 158 -4.34 4.01 29.67
CA MET A 158 -3.34 4.96 30.17
C MET A 158 -3.94 6.33 30.49
N PRO A 159 -3.24 7.13 31.30
CA PRO A 159 -3.55 8.54 31.47
C PRO A 159 -3.63 9.27 30.11
N PRO A 160 -4.46 10.30 29.98
CA PRO A 160 -4.61 11.01 28.69
C PRO A 160 -3.28 11.45 28.06
N ALA A 161 -2.34 11.93 28.84
CA ALA A 161 -1.02 12.35 28.39
C ALA A 161 -0.15 11.22 27.81
N GLU A 162 -0.42 9.95 28.19
CA GLU A 162 0.30 8.77 27.71
C GLU A 162 -0.44 8.02 26.59
N ARG A 163 -1.62 8.47 26.18
CA ARG A 163 -2.43 7.79 25.14
C ARG A 163 -1.85 7.90 23.73
N HIS A 164 -0.91 8.81 23.52
CA HIS A 164 -0.15 8.87 22.29
C HIS A 164 1.21 8.16 22.46
N PRO A 165 1.77 7.48 21.44
CA PRO A 165 3.07 6.79 21.55
C PRO A 165 4.21 7.67 22.07
N SER A 166 4.21 8.96 21.71
CA SER A 166 5.21 9.90 22.17
C SER A 166 5.07 10.26 23.65
N GLY A 167 3.85 10.22 24.24
CA GLY A 167 3.61 10.34 25.68
C GLY A 167 3.95 9.06 26.44
N TYR A 168 3.61 7.90 25.86
CA TYR A 168 3.98 6.60 26.40
C TYR A 168 5.49 6.47 26.65
N LEU A 169 6.28 6.96 25.72
CA LEU A 169 7.75 6.96 25.81
C LEU A 169 8.27 7.68 27.05
N VAL A 170 7.70 8.84 27.35
CA VAL A 170 8.12 9.65 28.52
C VAL A 170 7.72 8.98 29.82
N GLY A 171 6.50 8.46 29.90
CA GLY A 171 5.99 7.75 31.08
C GLY A 171 6.66 6.39 31.33
N ARG A 172 7.28 5.79 30.29
CA ARG A 172 7.87 4.44 30.35
C ARG A 172 9.26 4.38 29.71
N PRO A 173 10.26 5.03 30.29
CA PRO A 173 11.60 5.16 29.71
C PRO A 173 12.36 3.84 29.56
N MET A 174 11.94 2.78 30.28
CA MET A 174 12.56 1.43 30.23
C MET A 174 11.78 0.44 29.35
N SER A 175 10.82 0.90 28.58
CA SER A 175 10.06 0.01 27.68
C SER A 175 10.86 -0.39 26.45
N ALA A 176 10.55 -1.56 25.87
CA ALA A 176 11.13 -2.00 24.60
C ALA A 176 10.86 -1.00 23.45
N PHE A 177 9.72 -0.29 23.50
CA PHE A 177 9.41 0.79 22.57
C PHE A 177 10.40 1.95 22.68
N THR A 178 10.66 2.40 23.90
CA THR A 178 11.61 3.50 24.14
C THR A 178 13.03 3.08 23.80
N GLU A 179 13.40 1.85 24.11
CA GLU A 179 14.73 1.34 23.78
C GLU A 179 14.97 1.24 22.28
N ALA A 180 14.00 0.78 21.52
CA ALA A 180 14.08 0.75 20.06
C ALA A 180 14.31 2.16 19.46
N LEU A 181 13.71 3.20 20.05
CA LEU A 181 13.91 4.58 19.64
C LEU A 181 15.28 5.14 20.06
N ARG A 182 15.83 4.70 21.20
CA ARG A 182 17.21 5.02 21.59
C ARG A 182 18.21 4.41 20.62
N VAL A 183 17.98 3.15 20.22
CA VAL A 183 18.80 2.49 19.20
C VAL A 183 18.72 3.27 17.89
N LEU A 184 17.50 3.61 17.42
CA LEU A 184 17.32 4.44 16.23
C LEU A 184 18.11 5.75 16.31
N ARG A 185 17.97 6.50 17.40
CA ARG A 185 18.73 7.73 17.60
C ARG A 185 20.25 7.51 17.54
N THR A 186 20.73 6.46 18.22
CA THR A 186 22.15 6.14 18.25
C THR A 186 22.67 5.84 16.85
N VAL A 187 21.96 5.03 16.09
CA VAL A 187 22.35 4.72 14.70
C VAL A 187 22.34 5.97 13.84
N ILE A 188 21.32 6.84 13.96
CA ILE A 188 21.26 8.09 13.19
C ILE A 188 22.45 8.99 13.50
N VAL A 189 22.72 9.24 14.78
CA VAL A 189 23.80 10.15 15.20
C VAL A 189 25.19 9.64 14.78
N TYR A 190 25.40 8.34 14.79
CA TYR A 190 26.67 7.70 14.43
C TYR A 190 26.67 7.07 13.03
N SER A 191 25.64 7.35 12.19
CA SER A 191 25.55 6.78 10.83
C SER A 191 26.65 7.25 9.88
N ARG A 192 27.25 8.38 10.16
CA ARG A 192 28.36 8.93 9.37
C ARG A 192 29.61 9.09 10.24
N LEU A 193 30.73 8.60 9.75
CA LEU A 193 32.03 8.69 10.45
C LEU A 193 32.71 10.03 10.22
N ASP A 194 32.45 10.69 9.10
CA ASP A 194 33.14 11.89 8.65
C ASP A 194 32.61 13.17 9.28
N PHE A 195 31.34 13.18 9.69
CA PHE A 195 30.73 14.33 10.37
C PHE A 195 29.53 13.93 11.21
N SER A 196 29.20 14.74 12.22
CA SER A 196 28.00 14.51 13.05
C SER A 196 26.73 14.86 12.29
N VAL A 197 25.79 13.92 12.22
CA VAL A 197 24.45 14.16 11.67
C VAL A 197 23.72 15.14 12.59
N LYS A 198 23.30 16.26 12.02
CA LYS A 198 22.53 17.30 12.73
C LYS A 198 21.13 17.47 12.20
N VAL A 199 20.91 17.29 10.90
CA VAL A 199 19.60 17.46 10.26
C VAL A 199 19.13 16.11 9.75
N VAL A 200 17.97 15.68 10.21
CA VAL A 200 17.35 14.39 9.87
C VAL A 200 15.98 14.63 9.25
N ALA A 201 15.77 14.21 8.03
CA ALA A 201 14.45 14.18 7.44
C ALA A 201 13.77 12.85 7.80
N VAL A 202 12.54 12.93 8.32
CA VAL A 202 11.70 11.75 8.59
C VAL A 202 10.52 11.78 7.64
N THR A 203 10.40 10.76 6.81
CA THR A 203 9.32 10.61 5.84
C THR A 203 8.81 9.18 5.81
N SER A 204 7.83 8.93 4.95
CA SER A 204 7.29 7.60 4.69
C SER A 204 6.97 7.45 3.21
N ALA A 205 6.74 6.23 2.73
CA ALA A 205 6.28 6.02 1.36
C ALA A 205 4.87 6.55 1.16
N LEU A 206 3.95 6.21 2.07
CA LEU A 206 2.53 6.48 2.00
C LEU A 206 2.02 7.19 3.29
N PRO A 207 0.83 7.78 3.26
CA PRO A 207 0.19 8.33 4.46
C PRO A 207 -0.04 7.26 5.55
N ASP A 208 -0.11 7.71 6.82
CA ASP A 208 -0.46 6.91 8.00
C ASP A 208 0.52 5.76 8.36
N GLU A 209 1.78 5.87 7.93
CA GLU A 209 2.85 4.93 8.29
C GLU A 209 3.55 5.28 9.61
N GLY A 210 3.25 6.43 10.21
CA GLY A 210 3.73 6.80 11.55
C GLY A 210 4.91 7.78 11.57
N LYS A 211 5.23 8.46 10.47
CA LYS A 211 6.34 9.42 10.36
C LYS A 211 6.36 10.46 11.50
N THR A 212 5.26 11.20 11.70
CA THR A 212 5.15 12.22 12.76
C THR A 212 5.30 11.63 14.16
N THR A 213 4.73 10.43 14.39
CA THR A 213 4.91 9.71 15.65
C THR A 213 6.38 9.42 15.90
N ILE A 214 7.12 8.95 14.90
CA ILE A 214 8.55 8.66 15.01
C ILE A 214 9.35 9.95 15.17
N SER A 215 9.05 11.01 14.43
CA SER A 215 9.68 12.33 14.57
C SER A 215 9.58 12.86 16.01
N MET A 216 8.39 12.86 16.58
CA MET A 216 8.14 13.31 17.94
C MET A 216 8.79 12.39 18.99
N CYS A 217 8.73 11.08 18.80
CA CYS A 217 9.39 10.13 19.70
C CYS A 217 10.92 10.28 19.66
N LEU A 218 11.50 10.44 18.48
CA LEU A 218 12.94 10.65 18.30
C LEU A 218 13.38 11.95 18.98
N ALA A 219 12.61 13.03 18.84
CA ALA A 219 12.87 14.30 19.49
C ALA A 219 12.88 14.16 21.04
N ARG A 220 11.84 13.49 21.57
CA ARG A 220 11.76 13.27 23.02
C ARG A 220 12.91 12.43 23.56
N VAL A 221 13.29 11.37 22.85
CA VAL A 221 14.45 10.54 23.23
C VAL A 221 15.75 11.36 23.18
N ALA A 222 15.91 12.21 22.16
CA ALA A 222 17.07 13.08 22.05
C ALA A 222 17.13 14.11 23.21
N ALA A 223 16.01 14.75 23.51
CA ALA A 223 15.88 15.67 24.64
C ALA A 223 16.17 14.99 26.00
N MET A 224 15.58 13.80 26.22
CA MET A 224 15.87 13.00 27.42
C MET A 224 17.34 12.60 27.56
N SER A 225 18.10 12.63 26.48
CA SER A 225 19.53 12.37 26.46
C SER A 225 20.37 13.66 26.61
N GLY A 226 19.74 14.80 26.89
CA GLY A 226 20.37 16.09 27.08
C GLY A 226 20.72 16.85 25.80
N GLN A 227 20.25 16.40 24.62
CA GLN A 227 20.46 17.12 23.36
C GLN A 227 19.44 18.24 23.20
N ARG A 228 19.92 19.40 22.70
CA ARG A 228 19.02 20.45 22.21
C ARG A 228 18.44 20.00 20.86
N VAL A 229 17.15 19.74 20.82
CA VAL A 229 16.48 19.20 19.65
C VAL A 229 15.29 20.05 19.25
N VAL A 230 15.07 20.19 17.95
CA VAL A 230 13.89 20.83 17.39
C VAL A 230 13.26 19.92 16.33
N VAL A 231 11.94 19.80 16.37
CA VAL A 231 11.14 19.21 15.29
C VAL A 231 10.55 20.34 14.46
N VAL A 232 10.73 20.29 13.17
CA VAL A 232 10.13 21.23 12.22
C VAL A 232 9.01 20.49 11.49
N ASP A 233 7.79 20.96 11.63
CA ASP A 233 6.64 20.41 10.90
C ASP A 233 6.68 20.89 9.44
N CYS A 234 6.98 19.97 8.54
CA CYS A 234 7.03 20.20 7.10
C CYS A 234 5.86 19.51 6.37
N ASP A 235 4.89 18.92 7.08
CA ASP A 235 3.68 18.37 6.50
C ASP A 235 2.53 19.38 6.56
N LEU A 236 2.57 20.36 5.64
CA LEU A 236 1.57 21.44 5.57
C LEU A 236 0.13 20.95 5.35
N ARG A 237 -0.04 19.68 4.96
CA ARG A 237 -1.36 19.12 4.64
C ARG A 237 -2.08 18.55 5.86
N LYS A 238 -1.33 18.01 6.81
CA LYS A 238 -1.92 17.23 7.90
C LYS A 238 -1.76 17.85 9.29
N GLN A 239 -0.85 18.78 9.48
CA GLN A 239 -0.60 19.48 10.77
C GLN A 239 -0.59 18.52 11.99
N SER A 240 -0.07 17.31 11.79
CA SER A 240 -0.19 16.21 12.75
C SER A 240 0.56 16.47 14.06
N ILE A 241 1.52 17.38 14.06
CA ILE A 241 2.27 17.76 15.25
C ILE A 241 1.37 18.58 16.19
N ASN A 242 0.55 19.49 15.66
CA ASN A 242 -0.39 20.27 16.46
C ASN A 242 -1.39 19.36 17.17
N ASP A 243 -1.90 18.32 16.47
CA ASP A 243 -2.78 17.30 17.07
C ASP A 243 -2.09 16.53 18.21
N VAL A 244 -0.80 16.20 18.03
CA VAL A 244 -0.02 15.46 19.04
C VAL A 244 0.25 16.30 20.29
N LEU A 245 0.44 17.61 20.12
CA LEU A 245 0.72 18.55 21.20
C LEU A 245 -0.54 19.13 21.82
N ASP A 246 -1.70 18.97 21.17
CA ASP A 246 -2.97 19.60 21.54
C ASP A 246 -2.84 21.14 21.64
N VAL A 247 -2.23 21.74 20.60
CA VAL A 247 -1.96 23.18 20.55
C VAL A 247 -2.43 23.78 19.25
N GLU A 248 -2.92 25.00 19.34
CA GLU A 248 -3.16 25.88 18.21
C GLU A 248 -2.19 27.06 18.27
N THR A 249 -1.68 27.47 17.12
CA THR A 249 -0.76 28.62 17.03
C THR A 249 -1.06 29.45 15.78
N ASP A 250 -0.89 30.75 15.92
CA ASP A 250 -1.03 31.70 14.82
C ASP A 250 0.28 31.92 14.07
N VAL A 251 1.41 31.53 14.67
CA VAL A 251 2.74 31.69 14.10
C VAL A 251 3.43 30.32 13.99
N GLY A 252 3.84 29.98 12.79
CA GLY A 252 4.50 28.70 12.51
C GLY A 252 5.52 28.84 11.38
N ILE A 253 5.90 27.70 10.82
CA ILE A 253 6.94 27.64 9.78
C ILE A 253 6.62 28.53 8.56
N LEU A 254 5.35 28.63 8.15
CA LEU A 254 4.98 29.43 6.98
C LEU A 254 5.24 30.92 7.19
N GLN A 255 4.90 31.47 8.37
CA GLN A 255 5.15 32.87 8.74
C GLN A 255 6.65 33.16 8.83
N VAL A 256 7.42 32.17 9.32
CA VAL A 256 8.89 32.27 9.36
C VAL A 256 9.48 32.33 7.95
N LEU A 257 9.04 31.45 7.07
CA LEU A 257 9.54 31.39 5.69
C LEU A 257 9.08 32.59 4.85
N ALA A 258 7.91 33.15 5.16
CA ALA A 258 7.45 34.41 4.58
C ALA A 258 8.20 35.65 5.10
N GLY A 259 8.99 35.52 6.16
CA GLY A 259 9.68 36.64 6.80
C GLY A 259 8.78 37.50 7.70
N GLU A 260 7.58 37.03 8.01
CA GLU A 260 6.59 37.71 8.86
C GLU A 260 6.93 37.60 10.35
N ALA A 261 7.67 36.54 10.73
CA ALA A 261 8.07 36.29 12.11
C ALA A 261 9.49 35.68 12.18
N PRO A 262 10.29 36.01 13.18
CA PRO A 262 11.54 35.32 13.44
C PRO A 262 11.24 33.91 13.94
N TRP A 263 12.03 32.90 13.53
CA TRP A 263 11.81 31.52 13.92
C TRP A 263 11.79 31.29 15.45
N ARG A 264 12.51 32.13 16.21
CA ARG A 264 12.52 32.06 17.68
C ARG A 264 11.15 32.34 18.31
N SER A 265 10.34 33.19 17.69
CA SER A 265 8.99 33.47 18.19
C SER A 265 7.99 32.38 17.80
N ALA A 266 8.28 31.60 16.77
CA ALA A 266 7.43 30.50 16.32
C ALA A 266 7.77 29.15 17.00
N ILE A 267 8.90 29.09 17.72
CA ILE A 267 9.30 27.88 18.46
C ILE A 267 8.44 27.72 19.71
N MET A 268 7.92 26.52 19.87
CA MET A 268 7.20 26.07 21.06
C MET A 268 8.01 24.99 21.79
N ARG A 269 7.87 24.91 23.11
CA ARG A 269 8.41 23.81 23.90
C ARG A 269 7.40 22.69 23.96
N ASP A 270 7.84 21.46 23.77
CA ASP A 270 7.00 20.28 23.97
C ASP A 270 6.55 20.19 25.44
N PRO A 271 5.24 20.08 25.73
CA PRO A 271 4.75 20.01 27.11
C PRO A 271 5.26 18.80 27.93
N ASN A 272 5.74 17.77 27.22
CA ASN A 272 6.14 16.51 27.85
C ASN A 272 7.67 16.27 27.84
N SER A 273 8.45 17.20 27.29
CA SER A 273 9.93 17.08 27.23
C SER A 273 10.60 18.44 27.02
N ASP A 274 11.94 18.44 27.00
CA ASP A 274 12.73 19.61 26.65
C ASP A 274 12.94 19.77 25.13
N ALA A 275 12.23 19.01 24.32
CA ALA A 275 12.24 19.17 22.88
C ALA A 275 11.52 20.47 22.47
N HIS A 276 12.03 21.11 21.44
CA HIS A 276 11.38 22.24 20.80
C HIS A 276 10.66 21.81 19.54
N VAL A 277 9.64 22.57 19.14
CA VAL A 277 8.83 22.30 17.95
C VAL A 277 8.61 23.61 17.21
N LEU A 278 8.81 23.59 15.90
CA LEU A 278 8.38 24.64 14.98
C LEU A 278 7.14 24.11 14.23
N PRO A 279 5.94 24.46 14.66
CA PRO A 279 4.69 23.90 14.11
C PRO A 279 4.28 24.57 12.79
N VAL A 280 3.25 24.03 12.15
CA VAL A 280 2.50 24.71 11.10
C VAL A 280 1.38 25.51 11.77
N ALA A 281 1.34 26.82 11.53
CA ALA A 281 0.20 27.63 11.97
C ALA A 281 -1.01 27.42 11.07
N THR A 282 -2.21 27.60 11.63
CA THR A 282 -3.46 27.55 10.91
C THR A 282 -3.54 28.75 9.96
N SER A 283 -3.15 28.56 8.72
CA SER A 283 -3.10 29.63 7.70
C SER A 283 -4.03 29.25 6.54
N GLY A 284 -4.81 30.21 6.08
CA GLY A 284 -5.67 30.05 4.90
C GLY A 284 -4.91 30.05 3.56
N PHE A 285 -3.59 30.26 3.57
CA PHE A 285 -2.78 30.36 2.37
C PHE A 285 -1.53 29.48 2.49
N THR A 286 -1.39 28.54 1.57
CA THR A 286 -0.16 27.75 1.42
C THR A 286 0.57 28.21 0.17
N PRO A 287 1.70 28.93 0.29
CA PRO A 287 2.52 29.32 -0.86
C PRO A 287 2.96 28.07 -1.63
N ARG A 288 3.08 28.18 -2.96
CA ARG A 288 3.72 27.13 -3.77
C ARG A 288 5.23 27.19 -3.58
N ASP A 289 5.86 26.02 -3.54
CA ASP A 289 7.34 25.88 -3.51
C ASP A 289 8.07 26.51 -2.30
N VAL A 290 7.41 26.51 -1.13
CA VAL A 290 7.97 27.11 0.09
C VAL A 290 9.29 26.46 0.51
N PHE A 291 9.38 25.14 0.38
CA PHE A 291 10.52 24.36 0.85
C PHE A 291 11.73 24.39 -0.10
N GLY A 292 11.56 24.81 -1.36
CA GLY A 292 12.63 25.08 -2.31
C GLY A 292 13.26 26.46 -2.18
N SER A 293 12.75 27.29 -1.27
CA SER A 293 13.17 28.68 -1.14
C SER A 293 14.52 28.83 -0.41
N GLU A 294 15.21 29.94 -0.69
CA GLU A 294 16.39 30.36 0.11
C GLU A 294 16.05 30.57 1.59
N ALA A 295 14.80 30.95 1.89
CA ALA A 295 14.34 31.11 3.27
C ALA A 295 14.42 29.79 4.05
N MET A 296 14.03 28.67 3.42
CA MET A 296 14.15 27.34 4.03
C MET A 296 15.62 26.96 4.26
N SER A 297 16.48 27.19 3.28
CA SER A 297 17.92 26.93 3.43
C SER A 297 18.53 27.71 4.58
N ARG A 298 18.19 29.01 4.71
CA ARG A 298 18.60 29.84 5.82
C ARG A 298 18.08 29.35 7.16
N LEU A 299 16.79 29.03 7.23
CA LEU A 299 16.16 28.50 8.44
C LEU A 299 16.86 27.22 8.93
N VAL A 300 17.07 26.25 8.04
CA VAL A 300 17.76 25.00 8.40
C VAL A 300 19.19 25.29 8.87
N SER A 301 19.92 26.20 8.21
CA SER A 301 21.28 26.59 8.61
C SER A 301 21.33 27.25 10.00
N GLU A 302 20.36 28.13 10.29
CA GLU A 302 20.25 28.76 11.60
C GLU A 302 19.90 27.76 12.71
N LEU A 303 18.94 26.88 12.46
CA LEU A 303 18.57 25.83 13.39
C LEU A 303 19.72 24.85 13.64
N ARG A 304 20.47 24.49 12.60
CA ARG A 304 21.69 23.67 12.70
C ARG A 304 22.78 24.29 13.59
N GLY A 305 22.82 25.61 13.64
CA GLY A 305 23.75 26.33 14.52
C GLY A 305 23.32 26.37 15.99
N HIS A 306 22.02 26.27 16.27
CA HIS A 306 21.45 26.41 17.61
C HIS A 306 21.10 25.07 18.28
N TYR A 307 20.82 24.05 17.50
CA TYR A 307 20.40 22.72 17.96
C TYR A 307 21.46 21.66 17.68
N ASP A 308 21.49 20.65 18.50
CA ASP A 308 22.35 19.48 18.32
C ASP A 308 21.70 18.49 17.36
N LEU A 309 20.33 18.51 17.27
CA LEU A 309 19.56 17.71 16.34
C LEU A 309 18.35 18.51 15.82
N VAL A 310 18.18 18.56 14.51
CA VAL A 310 17.02 19.13 13.80
C VAL A 310 16.31 17.99 13.09
N ILE A 311 15.04 17.81 13.36
CA ILE A 311 14.19 16.77 12.75
C ILE A 311 13.19 17.45 11.85
N LEU A 312 13.23 17.16 10.55
CA LEU A 312 12.24 17.61 9.58
C LEU A 312 11.15 16.53 9.45
N ASP A 313 9.96 16.79 10.01
CA ASP A 313 8.82 15.89 9.85
C ASP A 313 8.16 16.13 8.49
N CYS A 314 8.54 15.34 7.50
CA CYS A 314 8.17 15.55 6.11
C CYS A 314 6.89 14.79 5.74
N ALA A 315 6.13 15.30 4.77
CA ALA A 315 5.00 14.58 4.16
C ALA A 315 5.47 13.27 3.49
N PRO A 316 4.56 12.31 3.19
CA PRO A 316 4.92 11.09 2.48
C PRO A 316 5.51 11.38 1.11
N ILE A 317 6.70 10.83 0.81
CA ILE A 317 7.50 11.20 -0.37
C ILE A 317 6.84 10.84 -1.71
N LEU A 318 6.00 9.79 -1.74
CA LEU A 318 5.28 9.42 -2.96
C LEU A 318 4.03 10.27 -3.18
N ALA A 319 3.52 10.92 -2.13
CA ALA A 319 2.30 11.72 -2.20
C ALA A 319 2.58 13.21 -2.42
N VAL A 320 3.78 13.69 -2.01
CA VAL A 320 4.10 15.12 -1.95
C VAL A 320 5.49 15.37 -2.53
N ALA A 321 5.53 16.11 -3.65
CA ALA A 321 6.76 16.36 -4.39
C ALA A 321 7.78 17.21 -3.60
N GLU A 322 7.30 18.13 -2.76
CA GLU A 322 8.14 19.00 -1.94
C GLU A 322 9.01 18.24 -0.94
N THR A 323 8.59 17.04 -0.54
CA THR A 323 9.41 16.18 0.35
C THR A 323 10.77 15.85 -0.26
N ARG A 324 10.86 15.70 -1.59
CA ARG A 324 12.14 15.47 -2.28
C ARG A 324 13.10 16.68 -2.17
N ILE A 325 12.53 17.87 -2.07
CA ILE A 325 13.33 19.10 -1.86
C ILE A 325 13.80 19.16 -0.42
N LEU A 326 12.92 18.83 0.54
CA LEU A 326 13.26 18.80 1.96
C LEU A 326 14.38 17.82 2.29
N VAL A 327 14.39 16.66 1.65
CA VAL A 327 15.47 15.65 1.82
C VAL A 327 16.85 16.21 1.50
N LYS A 328 16.98 17.15 0.55
CA LYS A 328 18.26 17.79 0.21
C LYS A 328 18.84 18.67 1.32
N HIS A 329 18.01 19.14 2.23
CA HIS A 329 18.44 19.93 3.37
C HIS A 329 18.90 19.07 4.56
N ALA A 330 18.68 17.75 4.49
CA ALA A 330 19.01 16.82 5.56
C ALA A 330 20.37 16.13 5.35
N ASP A 331 21.07 15.85 6.45
CA ASP A 331 22.29 15.04 6.43
C ASP A 331 22.00 13.55 6.22
N THR A 332 20.81 13.12 6.67
CA THR A 332 20.30 11.76 6.50
C THR A 332 18.78 11.74 6.46
N THR A 333 18.23 10.72 5.81
CA THR A 333 16.78 10.54 5.70
C THR A 333 16.36 9.21 6.30
N VAL A 334 15.37 9.26 7.17
CA VAL A 334 14.72 8.09 7.76
C VAL A 334 13.40 7.85 7.06
N ILE A 335 13.26 6.71 6.41
CA ILE A 335 12.00 6.27 5.79
C ILE A 335 11.30 5.32 6.76
N VAL A 336 10.11 5.72 7.19
CA VAL A 336 9.28 4.94 8.09
C VAL A 336 8.36 4.03 7.26
N ALA A 337 8.44 2.73 7.52
CA ALA A 337 7.55 1.72 6.94
C ALA A 337 6.75 1.03 8.05
N ARG A 338 5.48 0.78 7.80
CA ARG A 338 4.58 0.15 8.77
C ARG A 338 4.37 -1.32 8.42
N ALA A 339 4.82 -2.22 9.29
CA ALA A 339 4.64 -3.65 9.13
C ALA A 339 3.15 -4.03 8.94
N GLY A 340 2.86 -4.91 7.99
CA GLY A 340 1.53 -5.34 7.60
C GLY A 340 0.69 -4.28 6.86
N ARG A 341 1.30 -3.16 6.42
CA ARG A 341 0.58 -2.09 5.71
C ARG A 341 1.36 -1.45 4.56
N SER A 342 2.63 -1.17 4.77
CA SER A 342 3.49 -0.59 3.73
C SER A 342 3.79 -1.61 2.64
N ALA A 343 3.40 -1.32 1.42
CA ALA A 343 3.74 -2.17 0.28
C ALA A 343 5.24 -2.07 -0.03
N ILE A 344 5.90 -3.22 -0.21
CA ILE A 344 7.35 -3.31 -0.51
C ILE A 344 7.72 -2.45 -1.73
N GLY A 345 6.90 -2.50 -2.80
CA GLY A 345 7.10 -1.69 -4.00
C GLY A 345 7.08 -0.18 -3.72
N ALA A 346 6.17 0.28 -2.85
CA ALA A 346 6.09 1.68 -2.44
C ALA A 346 7.34 2.11 -1.64
N VAL A 347 7.78 1.28 -0.69
CA VAL A 347 8.99 1.57 0.09
C VAL A 347 10.22 1.63 -0.81
N ARG A 348 10.37 0.68 -1.74
CA ARG A 348 11.46 0.67 -2.73
C ARG A 348 11.47 1.96 -3.56
N THR A 349 10.32 2.38 -4.08
CA THR A 349 10.21 3.61 -4.86
C THR A 349 10.52 4.84 -4.00
N ALA A 350 10.11 4.86 -2.73
CA ALA A 350 10.43 5.94 -1.80
C ALA A 350 11.95 6.07 -1.58
N VAL A 351 12.64 4.94 -1.39
CA VAL A 351 14.11 4.92 -1.25
C VAL A 351 14.79 5.46 -2.52
N GLN A 352 14.40 4.98 -3.69
CA GLN A 352 14.95 5.48 -4.96
C GLN A 352 14.76 6.98 -5.15
N GLN A 353 13.64 7.53 -4.69
CA GLN A 353 13.39 8.97 -4.77
C GLN A 353 14.22 9.78 -3.78
N THR A 354 14.59 9.22 -2.64
CA THR A 354 15.52 9.89 -1.70
C THR A 354 16.95 9.88 -2.23
N GLU A 355 17.40 8.80 -2.85
CA GLU A 355 18.73 8.72 -3.47
C GLU A 355 18.89 9.65 -4.68
N GLY A 356 17.87 9.71 -5.53
CA GLY A 356 17.87 10.62 -6.69
C GLY A 356 17.72 12.10 -6.31
N ALA A 357 17.44 12.42 -5.05
CA ALA A 357 17.35 13.79 -4.55
C ALA A 357 18.65 14.30 -3.92
N GLY A 358 19.52 13.43 -3.42
CA GLY A 358 20.86 13.75 -2.86
C GLY A 358 21.93 13.53 -3.88
#